data_36c1e6aec439a4bed9d04e53f4c71864
#
_entry.id   36c1e6aec439a4bed9d04e53f4c71864
#
_cell.length_a   1.000
_cell.length_b   1.000
_cell.length_c   1.000
_cell.angle_alpha   90.00
_cell.angle_beta   90.00
_cell.angle_gamma   90.00
#
_symmetry.space_group_name_H-M   'P 1'
#
loop_
_entity.id
_entity.type
_entity.pdbx_description
1 polymer ?
#
loop_
_entity_poly.entity_id
_entity_poly.type
_entity_poly.pdbx_seq_one_letter_code
_entity_poly.pdbx_strand_id
1 'polypeptide(L)'
;MLVYGQSNQSKVVVVKLHEEIAPSASRLISKTLDMATRESADLVIIDMDTYGGLLVDADSIRKNIMDHSSDVYVFINKNAGSAGALISIACDKIYMAPGATIGSATVVNGEGEVVPDKYQSYMRSIMRATAESHGKDTAIENGDTSYHFRRDPRIAEAMVDDRIAIPGIIDSARIVAFTTSEAIKNGYCEGEIESIEAIVALENKTDYERISVHKSSMDKLIGFLAKPALQGALMMIIFWGIFFEIRSPGIGFPLAAAVLAALMYFAPLYLDGLAANWEILLFIVGIILIGFEVFVIPGFGVAGITGILLTVGSLILSMVRNVDFDFSNSSEFELTQALMVVLVALIGFVVGAVIFGKGMTSSPLFKRLILTTTLKNAKAGPSLTSTTSESLIEREGLAHTDIRPIGKARIDGIIIDVKSMAAFIPEGAQIRVVAKELGYWVVEQI
;
A
#
# COMPACT_ATOMS: atom_id res chain seq x y z
N MET A 1 -35.13 -0.19 -51.65
CA MET A 1 -34.51 0.40 -50.49
C MET A 1 -34.63 -0.64 -49.36
N LEU A 2 -33.60 -1.49 -49.21
CA LEU A 2 -33.56 -2.50 -48.14
C LEU A 2 -33.19 -1.79 -46.87
N VAL A 3 -34.16 -1.65 -45.97
CA VAL A 3 -33.91 -1.25 -44.59
C VAL A 3 -33.19 -2.43 -43.93
N TYR A 4 -31.88 -2.32 -43.76
CA TYR A 4 -31.14 -3.16 -42.85
C TYR A 4 -31.65 -2.86 -41.45
N GLY A 5 -32.52 -3.71 -40.94
CA GLY A 5 -32.81 -3.73 -39.50
C GLY A 5 -31.49 -4.01 -38.79
N GLN A 6 -30.99 -3.04 -38.02
CA GLN A 6 -29.99 -3.32 -37.00
C GLN A 6 -30.62 -4.39 -36.11
N SER A 7 -30.15 -5.61 -36.18
CA SER A 7 -30.42 -6.59 -35.14
C SER A 7 -29.82 -6.00 -33.85
N ASN A 8 -30.69 -5.58 -32.96
CA ASN A 8 -30.26 -5.08 -31.64
C ASN A 8 -29.79 -6.32 -30.89
N GLN A 9 -28.54 -6.70 -31.10
CA GLN A 9 -27.92 -7.82 -30.42
C GLN A 9 -27.89 -7.51 -28.93
N SER A 10 -28.48 -8.40 -28.12
CA SER A 10 -28.49 -8.22 -26.65
C SER A 10 -27.07 -8.21 -26.10
N LYS A 11 -26.77 -7.29 -25.21
CA LYS A 11 -25.46 -7.21 -24.57
C LYS A 11 -25.52 -7.75 -23.16
N VAL A 12 -24.63 -8.68 -22.85
CA VAL A 12 -24.50 -9.30 -21.52
C VAL A 12 -23.10 -9.03 -20.97
N VAL A 13 -23.04 -8.29 -19.88
CA VAL A 13 -21.79 -8.02 -19.18
C VAL A 13 -21.57 -9.09 -18.11
N VAL A 14 -20.39 -9.72 -18.13
CA VAL A 14 -20.03 -10.79 -17.19
C VAL A 14 -18.79 -10.42 -16.43
N VAL A 15 -18.84 -10.56 -15.10
CA VAL A 15 -17.69 -10.37 -14.20
C VAL A 15 -17.47 -11.59 -13.33
N LYS A 16 -16.21 -11.96 -13.08
CA LYS A 16 -15.83 -12.99 -12.11
C LYS A 16 -15.49 -12.37 -10.78
N LEU A 17 -16.21 -12.78 -9.73
CA LEU A 17 -15.97 -12.42 -8.35
C LEU A 17 -15.56 -13.66 -7.55
N HIS A 18 -14.35 -14.17 -7.85
CA HIS A 18 -13.75 -15.36 -7.26
C HIS A 18 -12.64 -14.96 -6.27
N GLU A 19 -13.00 -14.16 -5.28
CA GLU A 19 -12.05 -13.62 -4.31
C GLU A 19 -12.76 -13.16 -3.03
N GLU A 20 -11.98 -12.78 -2.04
CA GLU A 20 -12.48 -12.12 -0.84
C GLU A 20 -13.12 -10.77 -1.18
N ILE A 21 -14.24 -10.45 -0.52
CA ILE A 21 -14.91 -9.15 -0.66
C ILE A 21 -14.10 -8.10 0.09
N ALA A 22 -13.41 -7.27 -0.69
CA ALA A 22 -12.46 -6.24 -0.28
C ALA A 22 -12.61 -5.01 -1.20
N PRO A 23 -11.92 -3.89 -0.96
CA PRO A 23 -12.00 -2.70 -1.82
C PRO A 23 -11.76 -2.97 -3.30
N SER A 24 -10.88 -3.93 -3.62
CA SER A 24 -10.63 -4.34 -5.01
C SER A 24 -11.84 -5.00 -5.67
N ALA A 25 -12.61 -5.78 -4.92
CA ALA A 25 -13.85 -6.41 -5.38
C ALA A 25 -14.95 -5.35 -5.59
N SER A 26 -15.10 -4.43 -4.65
CA SER A 26 -16.04 -3.31 -4.73
C SER A 26 -15.77 -2.45 -5.98
N ARG A 27 -14.50 -2.08 -6.24
CA ARG A 27 -14.13 -1.35 -7.46
C ARG A 27 -14.39 -2.16 -8.73
N LEU A 28 -14.14 -3.47 -8.73
CA LEU A 28 -14.39 -4.33 -9.88
C LEU A 28 -15.87 -4.35 -10.24
N ILE A 29 -16.76 -4.51 -9.25
CA ILE A 29 -18.20 -4.49 -9.46
C ILE A 29 -18.68 -3.11 -9.91
N SER A 30 -18.24 -2.01 -9.26
CA SER A 30 -18.59 -0.65 -9.69
C SER A 30 -18.19 -0.40 -11.15
N LYS A 31 -16.96 -0.75 -11.54
CA LYS A 31 -16.49 -0.66 -12.92
C LYS A 31 -17.33 -1.51 -13.89
N THR A 32 -17.78 -2.67 -13.43
CA THR A 32 -18.64 -3.56 -14.23
C THR A 32 -20.01 -2.93 -14.50
N LEU A 33 -20.63 -2.37 -13.48
CA LEU A 33 -21.92 -1.70 -13.57
C LEU A 33 -21.81 -0.41 -14.41
N ASP A 34 -20.74 0.37 -14.25
CA ASP A 34 -20.44 1.52 -15.10
C ASP A 34 -20.27 1.12 -16.58
N MET A 35 -19.59 0.00 -16.84
CA MET A 35 -19.43 -0.52 -18.19
C MET A 35 -20.77 -0.98 -18.77
N ALA A 36 -21.59 -1.68 -17.98
CA ALA A 36 -22.92 -2.10 -18.39
C ALA A 36 -23.79 -0.89 -18.78
N THR A 37 -23.73 0.20 -18.00
CA THR A 37 -24.43 1.45 -18.31
C THR A 37 -23.92 2.07 -19.61
N ARG A 38 -22.61 2.18 -19.81
CA ARG A 38 -21.99 2.76 -21.03
C ARG A 38 -22.34 1.98 -22.29
N GLU A 39 -22.33 0.65 -22.18
CA GLU A 39 -22.63 -0.26 -23.29
C GLU A 39 -24.15 -0.44 -23.50
N SER A 40 -24.98 0.12 -22.61
CA SER A 40 -26.43 -0.13 -22.58
C SER A 40 -26.73 -1.63 -22.54
N ALA A 41 -26.07 -2.34 -21.63
CA ALA A 41 -26.22 -3.78 -21.49
C ALA A 41 -27.60 -4.15 -20.94
N ASP A 42 -28.18 -5.22 -21.49
CA ASP A 42 -29.49 -5.72 -21.06
C ASP A 42 -29.42 -6.54 -19.78
N LEU A 43 -28.23 -7.07 -19.47
CA LEU A 43 -28.02 -7.96 -18.34
C LEU A 43 -26.58 -7.91 -17.86
N VAL A 44 -26.42 -7.90 -16.54
CA VAL A 44 -25.14 -8.11 -15.86
C VAL A 44 -25.18 -9.45 -15.13
N ILE A 45 -24.13 -10.27 -15.28
CA ILE A 45 -24.00 -11.54 -14.55
C ILE A 45 -22.74 -11.53 -13.72
N ILE A 46 -22.89 -11.75 -12.43
CA ILE A 46 -21.79 -11.91 -11.47
C ILE A 46 -21.54 -13.41 -11.27
N ASP A 47 -20.42 -13.93 -11.80
CA ASP A 47 -19.93 -15.30 -11.54
C ASP A 47 -19.23 -15.30 -10.17
N MET A 48 -19.90 -15.87 -9.15
CA MET A 48 -19.51 -15.75 -7.76
C MET A 48 -18.91 -17.04 -7.19
N ASP A 49 -17.75 -16.91 -6.55
CA ASP A 49 -17.15 -17.91 -5.65
C ASP A 49 -16.39 -17.19 -4.55
N THR A 50 -17.02 -16.97 -3.41
CA THR A 50 -16.42 -16.26 -2.28
C THR A 50 -16.85 -16.83 -0.94
N TYR A 51 -15.94 -16.86 0.01
CA TYR A 51 -16.24 -17.17 1.42
C TYR A 51 -16.69 -15.95 2.22
N GLY A 52 -16.68 -14.74 1.61
CA GLY A 52 -17.07 -13.50 2.24
C GLY A 52 -15.97 -12.46 2.23
N GLY A 53 -15.96 -11.58 3.22
CA GLY A 53 -15.00 -10.50 3.38
C GLY A 53 -15.59 -9.32 4.16
N LEU A 54 -15.14 -8.11 3.82
CA LEU A 54 -15.46 -6.90 4.58
C LEU A 54 -16.90 -6.44 4.37
N LEU A 55 -17.61 -6.23 5.48
CA LEU A 55 -19.02 -5.83 5.48
C LEU A 55 -19.24 -4.48 4.75
N VAL A 56 -18.34 -3.52 4.92
CA VAL A 56 -18.44 -2.19 4.29
C VAL A 56 -18.38 -2.30 2.77
N ASP A 57 -17.49 -3.15 2.25
CA ASP A 57 -17.38 -3.37 0.80
C ASP A 57 -18.58 -4.15 0.26
N ALA A 58 -19.07 -5.13 1.02
CA ALA A 58 -20.30 -5.86 0.66
C ALA A 58 -21.51 -4.94 0.60
N ASP A 59 -21.69 -4.02 1.56
CA ASP A 59 -22.78 -3.05 1.57
C ASP A 59 -22.66 -2.03 0.43
N SER A 60 -21.43 -1.62 0.08
CA SER A 60 -21.19 -0.78 -1.09
C SER A 60 -21.57 -1.49 -2.39
N ILE A 61 -21.18 -2.77 -2.55
CA ILE A 61 -21.55 -3.57 -3.73
C ILE A 61 -23.06 -3.75 -3.78
N ARG A 62 -23.70 -4.10 -2.65
CA ARG A 62 -25.17 -4.22 -2.52
C ARG A 62 -25.89 -2.98 -3.02
N LYS A 63 -25.50 -1.79 -2.52
CA LYS A 63 -26.09 -0.52 -2.92
C LYS A 63 -25.95 -0.27 -4.42
N ASN A 64 -24.75 -0.47 -4.95
CA ASN A 64 -24.49 -0.27 -6.38
C ASN A 64 -25.33 -1.21 -7.26
N ILE A 65 -25.57 -2.45 -6.83
CA ILE A 65 -26.43 -3.41 -7.54
C ILE A 65 -27.90 -2.93 -7.49
N MET A 66 -28.40 -2.59 -6.30
CA MET A 66 -29.79 -2.17 -6.10
C MET A 66 -30.13 -0.86 -6.81
N ASP A 67 -29.16 0.03 -7.00
CA ASP A 67 -29.33 1.32 -7.68
C ASP A 67 -29.13 1.19 -9.21
N HIS A 68 -28.73 0.01 -9.71
CA HIS A 68 -28.44 -0.18 -11.12
C HIS A 68 -29.73 -0.34 -11.95
N SER A 69 -29.73 0.21 -13.16
CA SER A 69 -30.93 0.23 -14.01
C SER A 69 -31.16 -1.05 -14.83
N SER A 70 -30.10 -1.79 -15.14
CA SER A 70 -30.23 -3.07 -15.86
C SER A 70 -30.29 -4.20 -14.84
N ASP A 71 -30.93 -5.31 -15.22
CA ASP A 71 -31.00 -6.49 -14.39
C ASP A 71 -29.60 -7.03 -14.04
N VAL A 72 -29.39 -7.31 -12.77
CA VAL A 72 -28.15 -7.91 -12.25
C VAL A 72 -28.44 -9.30 -11.71
N TYR A 73 -27.89 -10.33 -12.32
CA TYR A 73 -28.03 -11.71 -11.87
C TYR A 73 -26.73 -12.19 -11.24
N VAL A 74 -26.84 -13.09 -10.28
CA VAL A 74 -25.67 -13.81 -9.74
C VAL A 74 -25.75 -15.28 -10.12
N PHE A 75 -24.61 -15.79 -10.58
CA PHE A 75 -24.36 -17.21 -10.74
C PHE A 75 -23.40 -17.67 -9.66
N ILE A 76 -23.93 -18.36 -8.63
CA ILE A 76 -23.10 -18.91 -7.56
C ILE A 76 -22.47 -20.20 -8.05
N ASN A 77 -21.20 -20.12 -8.44
CA ASN A 77 -20.45 -21.22 -9.02
C ASN A 77 -20.10 -22.28 -7.96
N LYS A 78 -19.64 -21.82 -6.76
CA LYS A 78 -19.35 -22.69 -5.62
C LYS A 78 -19.89 -22.14 -4.30
N ASN A 79 -19.42 -20.96 -3.90
CA ASN A 79 -19.74 -20.41 -2.60
C ASN A 79 -20.22 -18.97 -2.70
N ALA A 80 -21.25 -18.63 -1.94
CA ALA A 80 -21.66 -17.28 -1.62
C ALA A 80 -21.80 -17.17 -0.09
N GLY A 81 -20.67 -17.26 0.60
CA GLY A 81 -20.60 -17.19 2.06
C GLY A 81 -20.60 -15.75 2.57
N SER A 82 -21.20 -15.50 3.74
CA SER A 82 -21.11 -14.21 4.45
C SER A 82 -21.47 -13.01 3.57
N ALA A 83 -20.51 -12.11 3.30
CA ALA A 83 -20.67 -10.97 2.38
C ALA A 83 -21.18 -11.38 1.00
N GLY A 84 -20.82 -12.58 0.52
CA GLY A 84 -21.32 -13.12 -0.75
C GLY A 84 -22.83 -13.39 -0.73
N ALA A 85 -23.38 -13.81 0.40
CA ALA A 85 -24.82 -13.99 0.55
C ALA A 85 -25.57 -12.65 0.46
N LEU A 86 -25.07 -11.61 1.13
CA LEU A 86 -25.65 -10.27 1.06
C LEU A 86 -25.65 -9.72 -0.38
N ILE A 87 -24.53 -9.86 -1.08
CA ILE A 87 -24.40 -9.44 -2.49
C ILE A 87 -25.36 -10.25 -3.38
N SER A 88 -25.46 -11.56 -3.16
CA SER A 88 -26.36 -12.42 -3.93
C SER A 88 -27.83 -12.06 -3.72
N ILE A 89 -28.23 -11.78 -2.47
CA ILE A 89 -29.60 -11.35 -2.15
C ILE A 89 -29.93 -9.98 -2.80
N ALA A 90 -28.95 -9.13 -3.03
CA ALA A 90 -29.13 -7.85 -3.69
C ALA A 90 -29.42 -7.99 -5.20
N CYS A 91 -28.99 -9.09 -5.83
CA CYS A 91 -29.21 -9.33 -7.25
C CYS A 91 -30.68 -9.65 -7.58
N ASP A 92 -31.14 -9.31 -8.78
CA ASP A 92 -32.51 -9.56 -9.23
C ASP A 92 -32.87 -11.04 -9.29
N LYS A 93 -31.92 -11.88 -9.77
CA LYS A 93 -32.04 -13.34 -9.81
C LYS A 93 -30.77 -14.01 -9.29
N ILE A 94 -30.97 -15.15 -8.61
CA ILE A 94 -29.91 -16.00 -8.08
C ILE A 94 -29.98 -17.35 -8.77
N TYR A 95 -28.94 -17.73 -9.49
CA TYR A 95 -28.76 -19.07 -10.04
C TYR A 95 -27.58 -19.73 -9.35
N MET A 96 -27.65 -21.04 -9.13
CA MET A 96 -26.62 -21.77 -8.43
C MET A 96 -26.18 -22.99 -9.23
N ALA A 97 -24.87 -23.27 -9.21
CA ALA A 97 -24.33 -24.50 -9.75
C ALA A 97 -24.66 -25.71 -8.85
N PRO A 98 -24.62 -26.95 -9.39
CA PRO A 98 -24.71 -28.15 -8.58
C PRO A 98 -23.65 -28.15 -7.46
N GLY A 99 -24.08 -28.34 -6.20
CA GLY A 99 -23.20 -28.36 -5.04
C GLY A 99 -22.75 -26.98 -4.53
N ALA A 100 -23.29 -25.90 -5.07
CA ALA A 100 -23.04 -24.56 -4.55
C ALA A 100 -23.76 -24.31 -3.21
N THR A 101 -23.29 -23.30 -2.47
CA THR A 101 -23.85 -22.91 -1.17
C THR A 101 -24.04 -21.41 -1.05
N ILE A 102 -25.06 -20.98 -0.28
CA ILE A 102 -25.32 -19.58 0.04
C ILE A 102 -25.71 -19.44 1.52
N GLY A 103 -25.17 -18.46 2.23
CA GLY A 103 -25.53 -18.15 3.63
C GLY A 103 -24.34 -17.96 4.54
N SER A 104 -24.47 -18.38 5.83
CA SER A 104 -23.42 -18.25 6.85
C SER A 104 -22.87 -16.84 6.97
N ALA A 105 -23.75 -15.87 7.25
CA ALA A 105 -23.43 -14.46 7.22
C ALA A 105 -23.21 -13.82 8.60
N THR A 106 -22.94 -14.62 9.63
CA THR A 106 -22.54 -14.13 10.95
C THR A 106 -21.29 -13.27 10.82
N VAL A 107 -21.32 -12.08 11.43
CA VAL A 107 -20.17 -11.19 11.39
C VAL A 107 -19.12 -11.67 12.40
N VAL A 108 -17.91 -11.91 11.90
CA VAL A 108 -16.78 -12.37 12.71
C VAL A 108 -15.60 -11.40 12.53
N ASN A 109 -14.71 -11.35 13.52
CA ASN A 109 -13.44 -10.65 13.41
C ASN A 109 -12.42 -11.46 12.59
N GLY A 110 -11.21 -10.92 12.39
CA GLY A 110 -10.14 -11.59 11.64
C GLY A 110 -9.64 -12.92 12.24
N GLU A 111 -10.01 -13.23 13.49
CA GLU A 111 -9.68 -14.47 14.19
C GLU A 111 -10.84 -15.49 14.12
N GLY A 112 -11.95 -15.13 13.49
CA GLY A 112 -13.14 -15.98 13.37
C GLY A 112 -14.08 -15.92 14.57
N GLU A 113 -13.85 -15.02 15.53
CA GLU A 113 -14.72 -14.84 16.70
C GLU A 113 -15.92 -13.95 16.35
N VAL A 114 -17.07 -14.26 16.92
CA VAL A 114 -18.29 -13.49 16.70
C VAL A 114 -18.16 -12.09 17.32
N VAL A 115 -18.36 -11.06 16.51
CA VAL A 115 -18.29 -9.67 16.97
C VAL A 115 -19.51 -9.27 17.81
N PRO A 116 -19.45 -8.18 18.62
CA PRO A 116 -20.55 -7.72 19.46
C PRO A 116 -21.87 -7.56 18.70
N ASP A 117 -22.99 -7.75 19.39
CA ASP A 117 -24.36 -7.77 18.81
C ASP A 117 -24.73 -6.49 18.03
N LYS A 118 -24.10 -5.36 18.30
CA LYS A 118 -24.26 -4.12 17.51
C LYS A 118 -23.99 -4.35 16.01
N TYR A 119 -22.92 -5.05 15.68
CA TYR A 119 -22.54 -5.34 14.29
C TYR A 119 -23.42 -6.45 13.69
N GLN A 120 -23.78 -7.45 14.51
CA GLN A 120 -24.72 -8.48 14.10
C GLN A 120 -26.10 -7.88 13.79
N SER A 121 -26.57 -6.96 14.64
CA SER A 121 -27.85 -6.27 14.46
C SER A 121 -27.85 -5.43 13.18
N TYR A 122 -26.73 -4.76 12.88
CA TYR A 122 -26.59 -4.03 11.62
C TYR A 122 -26.66 -4.96 10.42
N MET A 123 -25.89 -6.05 10.43
CA MET A 123 -25.90 -7.05 9.34
C MET A 123 -27.29 -7.68 9.16
N ARG A 124 -27.99 -8.07 10.25
CA ARG A 124 -29.37 -8.54 10.17
C ARG A 124 -30.28 -7.53 9.47
N SER A 125 -30.19 -6.25 9.85
CA SER A 125 -31.03 -5.20 9.31
C SER A 125 -30.83 -5.01 7.81
N ILE A 126 -29.58 -4.99 7.32
CA ILE A 126 -29.32 -4.85 5.90
C ILE A 126 -29.70 -6.10 5.09
N MET A 127 -29.48 -7.30 5.64
CA MET A 127 -29.91 -8.55 5.01
C MET A 127 -31.42 -8.59 4.85
N ARG A 128 -32.17 -8.28 5.93
CA ARG A 128 -33.62 -8.17 5.91
C ARG A 128 -34.10 -7.13 4.89
N ALA A 129 -33.61 -5.88 4.98
CA ALA A 129 -34.01 -4.79 4.10
C ALA A 129 -33.74 -5.12 2.62
N THR A 130 -32.61 -5.81 2.34
CA THR A 130 -32.29 -6.23 0.99
C THR A 130 -33.25 -7.31 0.47
N ALA A 131 -33.61 -8.28 1.31
CA ALA A 131 -34.63 -9.29 0.93
C ALA A 131 -36.01 -8.66 0.71
N GLU A 132 -36.43 -7.72 1.59
CA GLU A 132 -37.67 -6.99 1.48
C GLU A 132 -37.78 -6.13 0.21
N SER A 133 -36.68 -5.58 -0.27
CA SER A 133 -36.65 -4.69 -1.45
C SER A 133 -37.07 -5.36 -2.76
N HIS A 134 -36.97 -6.69 -2.85
CA HIS A 134 -37.45 -7.47 -4.00
C HIS A 134 -38.98 -7.64 -4.05
N GLY A 135 -39.67 -7.10 -3.05
CA GLY A 135 -41.14 -7.07 -3.03
C GLY A 135 -41.80 -8.40 -2.67
N LYS A 136 -43.08 -8.49 -2.99
CA LYS A 136 -43.92 -9.62 -2.68
C LYS A 136 -44.58 -10.17 -3.95
N ASP A 137 -44.57 -11.49 -4.06
CA ASP A 137 -45.32 -12.19 -5.05
C ASP A 137 -46.76 -12.45 -4.56
N THR A 138 -47.69 -12.49 -5.50
CA THR A 138 -49.10 -12.76 -5.22
C THR A 138 -49.41 -14.22 -5.58
N ALA A 139 -49.81 -15.01 -4.59
CA ALA A 139 -50.34 -16.33 -4.82
C ALA A 139 -51.88 -16.31 -4.68
N ILE A 140 -52.56 -16.92 -5.65
CA ILE A 140 -54.01 -17.10 -5.62
C ILE A 140 -54.29 -18.59 -5.40
N GLU A 141 -54.70 -18.95 -4.20
CA GLU A 141 -55.06 -20.31 -3.85
C GLU A 141 -56.56 -20.34 -3.46
N ASN A 142 -57.33 -21.20 -4.10
CA ASN A 142 -58.78 -21.38 -3.83
C ASN A 142 -59.62 -20.11 -3.88
N GLY A 143 -59.18 -19.08 -4.65
CA GLY A 143 -59.86 -17.80 -4.74
C GLY A 143 -59.45 -16.77 -3.70
N ASP A 144 -58.62 -17.14 -2.74
CA ASP A 144 -58.02 -16.23 -1.78
C ASP A 144 -56.66 -15.74 -2.30
N THR A 145 -56.41 -14.43 -2.16
CA THR A 145 -55.14 -13.78 -2.57
C THR A 145 -54.23 -13.69 -1.36
N SER A 146 -53.08 -14.38 -1.39
CA SER A 146 -52.03 -14.25 -0.38
C SER A 146 -50.81 -13.55 -0.95
N TYR A 147 -50.14 -12.78 -0.09
CA TYR A 147 -48.91 -12.06 -0.42
C TYR A 147 -47.76 -12.64 0.37
N HIS A 148 -46.75 -13.14 -0.29
CA HIS A 148 -45.53 -13.60 0.35
C HIS A 148 -44.31 -12.92 -0.25
N PHE A 149 -43.27 -12.67 0.54
CA PHE A 149 -42.04 -12.10 0.02
C PHE A 149 -41.43 -13.02 -1.01
N ARG A 150 -40.88 -12.47 -2.09
CA ARG A 150 -40.13 -13.20 -3.10
C ARG A 150 -38.94 -13.90 -2.46
N ARG A 151 -38.26 -13.23 -1.51
CA ARG A 151 -37.25 -13.79 -0.63
C ARG A 151 -37.68 -13.52 0.81
N ASP A 152 -37.88 -14.55 1.61
CA ASP A 152 -38.34 -14.38 3.00
C ASP A 152 -37.27 -13.64 3.82
N PRO A 153 -37.56 -12.42 4.33
CA PRO A 153 -36.60 -11.64 5.11
C PRO A 153 -36.11 -12.31 6.38
N ARG A 154 -36.94 -13.21 6.96
CA ARG A 154 -36.55 -13.96 8.18
C ARG A 154 -35.46 -14.98 7.88
N ILE A 155 -35.43 -15.57 6.68
CA ILE A 155 -34.36 -16.47 6.24
C ILE A 155 -33.05 -15.67 6.10
N ALA A 156 -33.10 -14.46 5.52
CA ALA A 156 -31.95 -13.58 5.43
C ALA A 156 -31.39 -13.23 6.82
N GLU A 157 -32.26 -12.93 7.79
CA GLU A 157 -31.82 -12.70 9.19
C GLU A 157 -31.22 -13.95 9.82
N ALA A 158 -31.82 -15.15 9.58
CA ALA A 158 -31.32 -16.41 10.10
C ALA A 158 -29.97 -16.88 9.48
N MET A 159 -29.56 -16.28 8.38
CA MET A 159 -28.18 -16.45 7.85
C MET A 159 -27.15 -15.73 8.73
N VAL A 160 -27.57 -14.76 9.56
CA VAL A 160 -26.69 -13.97 10.45
C VAL A 160 -26.78 -14.44 11.90
N ASP A 161 -27.97 -14.72 12.39
CA ASP A 161 -28.30 -14.87 13.81
C ASP A 161 -28.84 -16.27 14.12
N ASP A 162 -28.12 -17.01 14.92
CA ASP A 162 -28.44 -18.38 15.35
C ASP A 162 -29.61 -18.46 16.34
N ARG A 163 -30.05 -17.33 16.89
CA ARG A 163 -31.22 -17.23 17.75
C ARG A 163 -32.54 -17.34 16.99
N ILE A 164 -32.51 -17.16 15.67
CA ILE A 164 -33.70 -17.16 14.82
C ILE A 164 -34.03 -18.61 14.41
N ALA A 165 -35.09 -19.15 14.93
CA ALA A 165 -35.64 -20.41 14.49
C ALA A 165 -36.75 -20.19 13.46
N ILE A 166 -36.73 -20.97 12.38
CA ILE A 166 -37.76 -20.99 11.33
C ILE A 166 -38.26 -22.43 11.18
N PRO A 167 -39.52 -22.72 11.56
CA PRO A 167 -40.06 -24.07 11.51
C PRO A 167 -39.92 -24.71 10.11
N GLY A 168 -39.33 -25.91 10.07
CA GLY A 168 -39.11 -26.67 8.84
C GLY A 168 -37.89 -26.23 8.03
N ILE A 169 -37.12 -25.19 8.46
CA ILE A 169 -35.91 -24.70 7.81
C ILE A 169 -34.68 -24.81 8.74
N ILE A 170 -34.77 -24.17 9.92
CA ILE A 170 -33.63 -24.13 10.85
C ILE A 170 -34.08 -24.08 12.30
N ASP A 171 -33.43 -24.84 13.17
CA ASP A 171 -33.61 -24.79 14.61
C ASP A 171 -32.75 -23.68 15.24
N SER A 172 -33.12 -23.26 16.47
CA SER A 172 -32.29 -22.31 17.23
C SER A 172 -30.88 -22.88 17.49
N ALA A 173 -29.90 -21.98 17.64
CA ALA A 173 -28.49 -22.27 17.79
C ALA A 173 -27.82 -22.84 16.51
N ARG A 174 -28.38 -22.53 15.35
CA ARG A 174 -27.82 -22.84 14.05
C ARG A 174 -27.95 -21.65 13.11
N ILE A 175 -26.99 -21.50 12.22
CA ILE A 175 -26.97 -20.47 11.18
C ILE A 175 -27.44 -21.08 9.85
N VAL A 176 -28.29 -20.36 9.13
CA VAL A 176 -28.74 -20.80 7.79
C VAL A 176 -27.59 -20.75 6.78
N ALA A 177 -27.38 -21.88 6.16
CA ALA A 177 -26.58 -22.03 4.95
C ALA A 177 -27.30 -23.03 4.05
N PHE A 178 -27.67 -22.62 2.85
CA PHE A 178 -28.41 -23.46 1.92
C PHE A 178 -27.50 -24.07 0.88
N THR A 179 -27.73 -25.34 0.58
CA THR A 179 -27.33 -25.98 -0.66
C THR A 179 -28.22 -25.47 -1.79
N THR A 180 -27.86 -25.75 -3.04
CA THR A 180 -28.66 -25.36 -4.22
C THR A 180 -30.11 -25.81 -4.12
N SER A 181 -30.35 -27.07 -3.74
CA SER A 181 -31.72 -27.61 -3.61
C SER A 181 -32.54 -26.98 -2.49
N GLU A 182 -31.88 -26.66 -1.36
CA GLU A 182 -32.53 -25.97 -0.25
C GLU A 182 -32.84 -24.49 -0.60
N ALA A 183 -31.93 -23.81 -1.30
CA ALA A 183 -32.13 -22.44 -1.79
C ALA A 183 -33.32 -22.37 -2.75
N ILE A 184 -33.43 -23.29 -3.69
CA ILE A 184 -34.60 -23.39 -4.61
C ILE A 184 -35.89 -23.61 -3.82
N LYS A 185 -35.90 -24.58 -2.91
CA LYS A 185 -37.10 -24.91 -2.09
C LYS A 185 -37.59 -23.73 -1.28
N ASN A 186 -36.68 -22.87 -0.81
CA ASN A 186 -36.99 -21.74 0.07
C ASN A 186 -37.02 -20.38 -0.66
N GLY A 187 -37.06 -20.35 -2.00
CA GLY A 187 -37.19 -19.12 -2.80
C GLY A 187 -35.93 -18.21 -2.80
N TYR A 188 -34.76 -18.79 -2.51
CA TYR A 188 -33.48 -18.08 -2.55
C TYR A 188 -32.62 -18.43 -3.78
N CYS A 189 -33.16 -19.22 -4.70
CA CYS A 189 -32.53 -19.55 -5.96
C CYS A 189 -33.60 -19.83 -7.01
N GLU A 190 -33.51 -19.24 -8.17
CA GLU A 190 -34.42 -19.41 -9.30
C GLU A 190 -34.23 -20.76 -10.01
N GLY A 191 -33.04 -21.37 -9.90
CA GLY A 191 -32.79 -22.68 -10.49
C GLY A 191 -31.34 -23.14 -10.40
N GLU A 192 -31.15 -24.46 -10.47
CA GLU A 192 -29.85 -25.09 -10.62
C GLU A 192 -29.40 -25.01 -12.07
N ILE A 193 -28.22 -24.45 -12.32
CA ILE A 193 -27.69 -24.16 -13.66
C ILE A 193 -26.20 -24.50 -13.68
N GLU A 194 -25.74 -25.08 -14.78
CA GLU A 194 -24.34 -25.48 -14.92
C GLU A 194 -23.42 -24.40 -15.48
N SER A 195 -23.97 -23.37 -16.14
CA SER A 195 -23.14 -22.34 -16.81
C SER A 195 -23.89 -21.03 -17.03
N ILE A 196 -23.12 -19.96 -17.22
CA ILE A 196 -23.63 -18.61 -17.55
C ILE A 196 -24.39 -18.64 -18.88
N GLU A 197 -23.94 -19.42 -19.85
CA GLU A 197 -24.56 -19.55 -21.15
C GLU A 197 -25.98 -20.13 -21.05
N ALA A 198 -26.20 -21.06 -20.12
CA ALA A 198 -27.52 -21.61 -19.83
C ALA A 198 -28.45 -20.56 -19.20
N ILE A 199 -27.94 -19.66 -18.34
CA ILE A 199 -28.72 -18.53 -17.79
C ILE A 199 -29.20 -17.62 -18.93
N VAL A 200 -28.28 -17.25 -19.82
CA VAL A 200 -28.61 -16.35 -20.93
C VAL A 200 -29.61 -16.99 -21.90
N ALA A 201 -29.50 -18.31 -22.09
CA ALA A 201 -30.47 -19.06 -22.93
C ALA A 201 -31.87 -19.07 -22.28
N LEU A 202 -32.00 -19.20 -20.96
CA LEU A 202 -33.28 -19.13 -20.24
C LEU A 202 -33.97 -17.76 -20.40
N GLU A 203 -33.19 -16.69 -20.53
CA GLU A 203 -33.71 -15.35 -20.78
C GLU A 203 -34.03 -15.07 -22.26
N ASN A 204 -34.05 -16.13 -23.10
CA ASN A 204 -34.31 -16.06 -24.54
C ASN A 204 -33.36 -15.13 -25.31
N LYS A 205 -32.18 -14.86 -24.76
CA LYS A 205 -31.14 -14.04 -25.40
C LYS A 205 -30.16 -14.95 -26.18
N THR A 206 -30.63 -15.60 -27.23
CA THR A 206 -29.82 -16.57 -28.00
C THR A 206 -28.76 -15.92 -28.89
N ASP A 207 -28.97 -14.66 -29.31
CA ASP A 207 -28.00 -13.86 -30.05
C ASP A 207 -27.56 -12.67 -29.16
N TYR A 208 -26.43 -12.82 -28.48
CA TYR A 208 -25.92 -11.80 -27.54
C TYR A 208 -24.43 -11.60 -27.70
N GLU A 209 -24.00 -10.37 -27.45
CA GLU A 209 -22.60 -9.98 -27.28
C GLU A 209 -22.19 -10.14 -25.82
N ARG A 210 -21.21 -10.99 -25.53
CA ARG A 210 -20.64 -11.15 -24.20
C ARG A 210 -19.49 -10.19 -23.97
N ILE A 211 -19.63 -9.28 -23.02
CA ILE A 211 -18.60 -8.35 -22.59
C ILE A 211 -18.05 -8.85 -21.25
N SER A 212 -16.82 -9.39 -21.26
CA SER A 212 -16.21 -9.91 -20.04
C SER A 212 -15.34 -8.84 -19.35
N VAL A 213 -15.67 -8.53 -18.11
CA VAL A 213 -14.90 -7.57 -17.31
C VAL A 213 -13.88 -8.32 -16.47
N HIS A 214 -12.64 -7.89 -16.58
CA HIS A 214 -11.53 -8.46 -15.83
C HIS A 214 -10.80 -7.38 -15.05
N LYS A 215 -10.14 -7.77 -13.96
CA LYS A 215 -9.18 -6.89 -13.28
C LYS A 215 -8.09 -6.47 -14.26
N SER A 216 -7.87 -5.17 -14.35
CA SER A 216 -6.77 -4.63 -15.13
C SER A 216 -5.42 -5.06 -14.53
N SER A 217 -4.35 -4.96 -15.32
CA SER A 217 -2.99 -5.17 -14.80
C SER A 217 -2.66 -4.21 -13.67
N MET A 218 -3.23 -3.00 -13.71
CA MET A 218 -3.09 -1.99 -12.65
C MET A 218 -3.80 -2.45 -11.36
N ASP A 219 -5.04 -2.97 -11.44
CA ASP A 219 -5.77 -3.48 -10.28
C ASP A 219 -5.03 -4.64 -9.60
N LYS A 220 -4.40 -5.52 -10.40
CA LYS A 220 -3.56 -6.60 -9.89
C LYS A 220 -2.30 -6.08 -9.19
N LEU A 221 -1.66 -5.05 -9.77
CA LEU A 221 -0.50 -4.40 -9.17
C LEU A 221 -0.87 -3.70 -7.84
N ILE A 222 -1.97 -2.95 -7.82
CA ILE A 222 -2.49 -2.28 -6.61
C ILE A 222 -2.74 -3.34 -5.52
N GLY A 223 -3.49 -4.39 -5.82
CA GLY A 223 -3.76 -5.46 -4.86
C GLY A 223 -2.50 -6.22 -4.41
N PHE A 224 -1.49 -6.35 -5.27
CA PHE A 224 -0.19 -6.92 -4.88
C PHE A 224 0.56 -5.99 -3.92
N LEU A 225 0.64 -4.69 -4.24
CA LEU A 225 1.32 -3.70 -3.41
C LEU A 225 0.61 -3.48 -2.05
N ALA A 226 -0.70 -3.67 -1.97
CA ALA A 226 -1.48 -3.54 -0.74
C ALA A 226 -1.28 -4.73 0.24
N LYS A 227 -0.60 -5.82 -0.16
CA LYS A 227 -0.37 -6.96 0.74
C LYS A 227 0.49 -6.54 1.94
N PRO A 228 0.11 -6.92 3.20
CA PRO A 228 0.80 -6.50 4.42
C PRO A 228 2.30 -6.79 4.43
N ALA A 229 2.71 -7.96 3.92
CA ALA A 229 4.12 -8.34 3.84
C ALA A 229 4.92 -7.40 2.92
N LEU A 230 4.32 -6.97 1.81
CA LEU A 230 4.99 -6.05 0.88
C LEU A 230 4.97 -4.62 1.42
N GLN A 231 3.91 -4.22 2.11
CA GLN A 231 3.84 -2.93 2.82
C GLN A 231 4.97 -2.82 3.85
N GLY A 232 5.20 -3.88 4.64
CA GLY A 232 6.33 -3.94 5.58
C GLY A 232 7.71 -3.85 4.90
N ALA A 233 7.88 -4.50 3.74
CA ALA A 233 9.11 -4.39 2.95
C ALA A 233 9.32 -2.98 2.38
N LEU A 234 8.27 -2.33 1.90
CA LEU A 234 8.33 -0.94 1.43
C LEU A 234 8.69 0.02 2.56
N MET A 235 8.11 -0.16 3.77
CA MET A 235 8.48 0.62 4.96
C MET A 235 9.97 0.45 5.30
N MET A 236 10.50 -0.77 5.24
CA MET A 236 11.95 -0.98 5.44
C MET A 236 12.78 -0.20 4.43
N ILE A 237 12.39 -0.19 3.15
CA ILE A 237 13.10 0.58 2.11
C ILE A 237 13.02 2.10 2.42
N ILE A 238 11.87 2.60 2.87
CA ILE A 238 11.70 4.00 3.28
C ILE A 238 12.66 4.33 4.43
N PHE A 239 12.65 3.55 5.51
CA PHE A 239 13.52 3.78 6.68
C PHE A 239 15.01 3.69 6.32
N TRP A 240 15.39 2.69 5.52
CA TRP A 240 16.77 2.53 5.08
C TRP A 240 17.21 3.68 4.17
N GLY A 241 16.39 4.06 3.21
CA GLY A 241 16.71 5.14 2.28
C GLY A 241 16.91 6.47 2.99
N ILE A 242 16.02 6.82 3.94
CA ILE A 242 16.15 8.01 4.79
C ILE A 242 17.42 7.92 5.65
N PHE A 243 17.65 6.79 6.32
CA PHE A 243 18.82 6.59 7.17
C PHE A 243 20.14 6.76 6.39
N PHE A 244 20.24 6.19 5.18
CA PHE A 244 21.44 6.33 4.37
C PHE A 244 21.65 7.72 3.84
N GLU A 245 20.60 8.41 3.41
CA GLU A 245 20.73 9.79 2.96
C GLU A 245 21.17 10.72 4.09
N ILE A 246 20.65 10.53 5.31
CA ILE A 246 21.09 11.29 6.50
C ILE A 246 22.56 11.01 6.81
N ARG A 247 22.99 9.73 6.73
CA ARG A 247 24.37 9.35 7.07
C ARG A 247 25.40 9.74 6.02
N SER A 248 25.00 9.84 4.75
CA SER A 248 25.89 10.15 3.62
C SER A 248 25.17 11.11 2.65
N PRO A 249 24.96 12.35 3.06
CA PRO A 249 24.19 13.32 2.27
C PRO A 249 24.86 13.59 0.92
N GLY A 250 24.05 13.65 -0.14
CA GLY A 250 24.50 13.94 -1.50
C GLY A 250 24.63 12.73 -2.43
N ILE A 251 24.34 11.50 -1.97
CA ILE A 251 24.31 10.33 -2.85
C ILE A 251 23.02 10.34 -3.70
N GLY A 252 21.89 10.79 -3.13
CA GLY A 252 20.60 10.96 -3.80
C GLY A 252 19.87 9.65 -4.14
N PHE A 253 20.58 8.55 -4.42
CA PHE A 253 19.98 7.26 -4.75
C PHE A 253 19.15 6.66 -3.61
N PRO A 254 19.63 6.63 -2.34
CA PRO A 254 18.83 6.12 -1.24
C PRO A 254 17.56 6.93 -1.00
N LEU A 255 17.64 8.26 -1.13
CA LEU A 255 16.47 9.13 -1.03
C LEU A 255 15.48 8.87 -2.17
N ALA A 256 15.96 8.73 -3.41
CA ALA A 256 15.11 8.40 -4.55
C ALA A 256 14.41 7.06 -4.36
N ALA A 257 15.11 6.04 -3.83
CA ALA A 257 14.53 4.75 -3.51
C ALA A 257 13.47 4.86 -2.40
N ALA A 258 13.71 5.66 -1.35
CA ALA A 258 12.74 5.91 -0.29
C ALA A 258 11.48 6.62 -0.80
N VAL A 259 11.64 7.63 -1.67
CA VAL A 259 10.51 8.34 -2.29
C VAL A 259 9.69 7.39 -3.17
N LEU A 260 10.35 6.58 -4.01
CA LEU A 260 9.66 5.59 -4.83
C LEU A 260 8.92 4.57 -3.97
N ALA A 261 9.55 4.06 -2.91
CA ALA A 261 8.92 3.13 -1.97
C ALA A 261 7.72 3.78 -1.25
N ALA A 262 7.81 5.05 -0.86
CA ALA A 262 6.70 5.78 -0.26
C ALA A 262 5.52 5.95 -1.25
N LEU A 263 5.79 6.27 -2.51
CA LEU A 263 4.76 6.31 -3.55
C LEU A 263 4.11 4.93 -3.74
N MET A 264 4.90 3.86 -3.82
CA MET A 264 4.39 2.49 -3.94
C MET A 264 3.64 2.02 -2.69
N TYR A 265 3.95 2.59 -1.52
CA TYR A 265 3.28 2.33 -0.25
C TYR A 265 1.92 3.03 -0.18
N PHE A 266 1.88 4.34 -0.38
CA PHE A 266 0.66 5.14 -0.23
C PHE A 266 -0.32 5.01 -1.40
N ALA A 267 0.16 4.85 -2.64
CA ALA A 267 -0.72 4.83 -3.80
C ALA A 267 -1.80 3.73 -3.76
N PRO A 268 -1.48 2.45 -3.46
CA PRO A 268 -2.51 1.42 -3.33
C PRO A 268 -3.47 1.69 -2.17
N LEU A 269 -2.96 2.13 -1.02
CA LEU A 269 -3.78 2.40 0.16
C LEU A 269 -4.74 3.58 -0.06
N TYR A 270 -4.27 4.61 -0.76
CA TYR A 270 -5.10 5.75 -1.15
C TYR A 270 -6.19 5.35 -2.14
N LEU A 271 -5.84 4.55 -3.16
CA LEU A 271 -6.80 4.09 -4.16
C LEU A 271 -7.81 3.09 -3.58
N ASP A 272 -7.44 2.35 -2.54
CA ASP A 272 -8.35 1.46 -1.80
C ASP A 272 -9.19 2.21 -0.75
N GLY A 273 -8.97 3.53 -0.59
CA GLY A 273 -9.69 4.36 0.39
C GLY A 273 -9.30 4.04 1.85
N LEU A 274 -8.16 3.39 2.06
CA LEU A 274 -7.60 3.14 3.38
C LEU A 274 -6.82 4.36 3.87
N ALA A 275 -5.95 4.91 3.01
CA ALA A 275 -5.20 6.13 3.30
C ALA A 275 -5.96 7.36 2.78
N ALA A 276 -6.06 8.40 3.59
CA ALA A 276 -6.60 9.69 3.20
C ALA A 276 -5.45 10.72 3.02
N ASN A 277 -5.80 11.91 2.54
CA ASN A 277 -4.81 12.95 2.27
C ASN A 277 -4.03 13.41 3.52
N TRP A 278 -4.64 13.32 4.70
CA TRP A 278 -4.03 13.80 5.94
C TRP A 278 -2.93 12.87 6.48
N GLU A 279 -3.01 11.54 6.27
CA GLU A 279 -1.92 10.62 6.64
C GLU A 279 -0.68 10.87 5.78
N ILE A 280 -0.88 11.11 4.48
CA ILE A 280 0.20 11.45 3.55
C ILE A 280 0.83 12.79 3.99
N LEU A 281 0.00 13.77 4.38
CA LEU A 281 0.48 15.05 4.89
C LEU A 281 1.29 14.88 6.18
N LEU A 282 0.79 14.08 7.14
CA LEU A 282 1.51 13.77 8.38
C LEU A 282 2.86 13.11 8.10
N PHE A 283 2.91 12.18 7.15
CA PHE A 283 4.16 11.55 6.72
C PHE A 283 5.17 12.59 6.22
N ILE A 284 4.74 13.47 5.31
CA ILE A 284 5.59 14.51 4.72
C ILE A 284 6.09 15.48 5.82
N VAL A 285 5.20 15.94 6.71
CA VAL A 285 5.57 16.82 7.84
C VAL A 285 6.55 16.11 8.76
N GLY A 286 6.33 14.83 9.05
CA GLY A 286 7.25 14.02 9.86
C GLY A 286 8.65 13.95 9.26
N ILE A 287 8.76 13.68 7.96
CA ILE A 287 10.06 13.65 7.25
C ILE A 287 10.73 15.03 7.26
N ILE A 288 9.98 16.10 7.03
CA ILE A 288 10.51 17.48 7.10
C ILE A 288 11.07 17.78 8.50
N LEU A 289 10.35 17.43 9.56
CA LEU A 289 10.80 17.66 10.95
C LEU A 289 12.07 16.86 11.26
N ILE A 290 12.17 15.60 10.81
CA ILE A 290 13.40 14.81 10.93
C ILE A 290 14.55 15.51 10.19
N GLY A 291 14.31 16.01 8.97
CA GLY A 291 15.30 16.76 8.22
C GLY A 291 15.75 18.03 8.93
N PHE A 292 14.83 18.81 9.48
CA PHE A 292 15.17 20.02 10.27
C PHE A 292 16.03 19.67 11.49
N GLU A 293 15.69 18.62 12.23
CA GLU A 293 16.46 18.17 13.38
C GLU A 293 17.90 17.81 13.01
N VAL A 294 18.07 17.06 11.92
CA VAL A 294 19.39 16.56 11.54
C VAL A 294 20.28 17.63 10.92
N PHE A 295 19.71 18.55 10.14
CA PHE A 295 20.51 19.50 9.33
C PHE A 295 20.53 20.92 9.90
N VAL A 296 19.59 21.30 10.75
CA VAL A 296 19.43 22.68 11.22
C VAL A 296 19.60 22.81 12.74
N ILE A 297 19.07 21.88 13.52
CA ILE A 297 19.06 21.95 15.00
C ILE A 297 20.23 21.11 15.54
N PRO A 298 21.20 21.71 16.28
CA PRO A 298 22.27 20.92 16.88
C PRO A 298 21.77 20.10 18.07
N GLY A 299 21.74 18.78 17.91
CA GLY A 299 21.30 17.83 18.95
C GLY A 299 20.01 17.11 18.55
N PHE A 300 19.62 16.05 19.31
CA PHE A 300 18.37 15.33 19.09
C PHE A 300 17.30 15.84 20.07
N GLY A 301 16.35 16.64 19.58
CA GLY A 301 15.37 17.35 20.36
C GLY A 301 13.91 17.04 20.00
N VAL A 302 13.03 17.99 20.30
CA VAL A 302 11.58 17.85 20.15
C VAL A 302 11.16 17.63 18.69
N ALA A 303 11.82 18.31 17.73
CA ALA A 303 11.47 18.20 16.34
C ALA A 303 11.76 16.79 15.78
N GLY A 304 12.89 16.19 16.18
CA GLY A 304 13.24 14.83 15.77
C GLY A 304 12.28 13.77 16.32
N ILE A 305 11.95 13.86 17.62
CA ILE A 305 11.00 12.94 18.27
C ILE A 305 9.62 13.08 17.63
N THR A 306 9.13 14.31 17.47
CA THR A 306 7.82 14.57 16.85
C THR A 306 7.81 14.08 15.39
N GLY A 307 8.89 14.32 14.64
CA GLY A 307 9.04 13.85 13.27
C GLY A 307 8.96 12.33 13.15
N ILE A 308 9.63 11.58 14.02
CA ILE A 308 9.56 10.12 14.07
C ILE A 308 8.13 9.66 14.41
N LEU A 309 7.50 10.24 15.41
CA LEU A 309 6.14 9.89 15.82
C LEU A 309 5.13 10.14 14.69
N LEU A 310 5.22 11.27 13.99
CA LEU A 310 4.36 11.58 12.85
C LEU A 310 4.61 10.62 11.69
N THR A 311 5.87 10.33 11.36
CA THR A 311 6.23 9.42 10.26
C THR A 311 5.73 8.00 10.54
N VAL A 312 6.02 7.45 11.72
CA VAL A 312 5.59 6.09 12.09
C VAL A 312 4.08 6.04 12.27
N GLY A 313 3.50 7.03 12.94
CA GLY A 313 2.06 7.12 13.14
C GLY A 313 1.28 7.20 11.83
N SER A 314 1.72 8.00 10.87
CA SER A 314 1.08 8.08 9.55
C SER A 314 1.13 6.75 8.79
N LEU A 315 2.23 5.99 8.89
CA LEU A 315 2.34 4.67 8.27
C LEU A 315 1.39 3.65 8.92
N ILE A 316 1.17 3.71 10.23
CA ILE A 316 0.18 2.86 10.91
C ILE A 316 -1.23 3.26 10.50
N LEU A 317 -1.55 4.55 10.60
CA LEU A 317 -2.90 5.07 10.36
C LEU A 317 -3.35 4.87 8.91
N SER A 318 -2.44 4.97 7.94
CA SER A 318 -2.75 4.72 6.53
C SER A 318 -3.12 3.27 6.20
N MET A 319 -2.82 2.30 7.07
CA MET A 319 -3.24 0.90 6.93
C MET A 319 -4.58 0.60 7.61
N VAL A 320 -5.12 1.55 8.37
CA VAL A 320 -6.37 1.41 9.13
C VAL A 320 -7.45 2.24 8.47
N ARG A 321 -8.58 1.62 8.18
CA ARG A 321 -9.70 2.32 7.54
C ARG A 321 -10.25 3.42 8.44
N ASN A 322 -10.25 4.65 7.94
CA ASN A 322 -10.84 5.80 8.62
C ASN A 322 -11.48 6.77 7.61
N VAL A 323 -12.45 7.53 8.07
CA VAL A 323 -13.07 8.61 7.30
C VAL A 323 -13.07 9.85 8.19
N ASP A 324 -12.30 10.87 7.82
CA ASP A 324 -12.21 12.15 8.54
C ASP A 324 -11.94 12.00 10.06
N PHE A 325 -10.94 11.17 10.42
CA PHE A 325 -10.57 10.80 11.81
C PHE A 325 -11.63 9.95 12.54
N ASP A 326 -12.66 9.48 11.88
CA ASP A 326 -13.58 8.50 12.44
C ASP A 326 -13.10 7.07 12.18
N PHE A 327 -12.68 6.41 13.26
CA PHE A 327 -12.21 5.03 13.28
C PHE A 327 -13.30 4.04 13.72
N SER A 328 -14.55 4.48 13.84
CA SER A 328 -15.65 3.63 14.31
C SER A 328 -15.91 2.42 13.41
N ASN A 329 -15.51 2.51 12.13
CA ASN A 329 -15.63 1.45 11.14
C ASN A 329 -14.36 0.60 11.00
N SER A 330 -13.28 0.91 11.73
CA SER A 330 -12.07 0.10 11.74
C SER A 330 -12.22 -1.08 12.71
N SER A 331 -11.73 -2.26 12.32
CA SER A 331 -11.67 -3.40 13.22
C SER A 331 -10.42 -3.35 14.11
N GLU A 332 -10.51 -3.89 15.34
CA GLU A 332 -9.33 -4.07 16.21
C GLU A 332 -8.24 -4.90 15.51
N PHE A 333 -8.65 -5.81 14.64
CA PHE A 333 -7.76 -6.62 13.82
C PHE A 333 -6.94 -5.78 12.82
N GLU A 334 -7.57 -4.82 12.11
CA GLU A 334 -6.85 -3.92 11.17
C GLU A 334 -5.78 -3.12 11.91
N LEU A 335 -6.10 -2.56 13.07
CA LEU A 335 -5.14 -1.82 13.89
C LEU A 335 -4.00 -2.71 14.38
N THR A 336 -4.33 -3.91 14.88
CA THR A 336 -3.32 -4.88 15.35
C THR A 336 -2.42 -5.32 14.20
N GLN A 337 -2.98 -5.60 13.04
CA GLN A 337 -2.21 -5.96 11.84
C GLN A 337 -1.28 -4.82 11.40
N ALA A 338 -1.77 -3.57 11.35
CA ALA A 338 -0.95 -2.40 11.02
C ALA A 338 0.21 -2.22 11.99
N LEU A 339 -0.06 -2.31 13.31
CA LEU A 339 0.96 -2.25 14.36
C LEU A 339 2.00 -3.36 14.21
N MET A 340 1.59 -4.60 13.94
CA MET A 340 2.51 -5.73 13.76
C MET A 340 3.39 -5.55 12.52
N VAL A 341 2.83 -5.10 11.39
CA VAL A 341 3.60 -4.85 10.16
C VAL A 341 4.65 -3.77 10.39
N VAL A 342 4.27 -2.66 11.02
CA VAL A 342 5.20 -1.55 11.32
C VAL A 342 6.25 -2.00 12.33
N LEU A 343 5.88 -2.74 13.38
CA LEU A 343 6.82 -3.27 14.36
C LEU A 343 7.87 -4.18 13.72
N VAL A 344 7.43 -5.11 12.86
CA VAL A 344 8.33 -6.01 12.11
C VAL A 344 9.25 -5.21 11.19
N ALA A 345 8.72 -4.18 10.50
CA ALA A 345 9.52 -3.31 9.65
C ALA A 345 10.56 -2.51 10.45
N LEU A 346 10.21 -1.99 11.63
CA LEU A 346 11.12 -1.29 12.53
C LEU A 346 12.21 -2.23 13.10
N ILE A 347 11.82 -3.43 13.53
CA ILE A 347 12.79 -4.43 13.99
C ILE A 347 13.74 -4.80 12.86
N GLY A 348 13.23 -5.07 11.66
CA GLY A 348 14.03 -5.37 10.47
C GLY A 348 14.98 -4.22 10.11
N PHE A 349 14.51 -2.98 10.22
CA PHE A 349 15.35 -1.80 10.06
C PHE A 349 16.48 -1.73 11.10
N VAL A 350 16.16 -1.87 12.39
CA VAL A 350 17.17 -1.80 13.48
C VAL A 350 18.20 -2.93 13.36
N VAL A 351 17.74 -4.17 13.15
CA VAL A 351 18.63 -5.33 12.97
C VAL A 351 19.56 -5.11 11.78
N GLY A 352 19.02 -4.67 10.66
CA GLY A 352 19.81 -4.34 9.49
C GLY A 352 20.80 -3.18 9.75
N ALA A 353 20.38 -2.12 10.46
CA ALA A 353 21.26 -0.99 10.81
C ALA A 353 22.45 -1.43 11.68
N VAL A 354 22.25 -2.38 12.58
CA VAL A 354 23.32 -2.95 13.42
C VAL A 354 24.26 -3.81 12.59
N ILE A 355 23.71 -4.70 11.73
CA ILE A 355 24.52 -5.64 10.94
C ILE A 355 25.30 -4.92 9.84
N PHE A 356 24.63 -4.07 9.09
CA PHE A 356 25.17 -3.45 7.88
C PHE A 356 25.75 -2.04 8.10
N GLY A 357 25.38 -1.36 9.20
CA GLY A 357 25.77 0.03 9.45
C GLY A 357 27.29 0.26 9.55
N LYS A 358 28.05 -0.76 9.94
CA LYS A 358 29.52 -0.69 10.04
C LYS A 358 30.25 -1.09 8.74
N GLY A 359 29.65 -1.89 7.88
CA GLY A 359 30.34 -2.51 6.72
C GLY A 359 29.95 -1.96 5.35
N MET A 360 28.82 -1.28 5.22
CA MET A 360 28.22 -0.98 3.92
C MET A 360 28.95 0.11 3.12
N THR A 361 29.57 1.09 3.78
CA THR A 361 30.42 2.10 3.12
C THR A 361 31.70 1.50 2.50
N SER A 362 32.07 0.29 2.91
CA SER A 362 33.23 -0.44 2.39
C SER A 362 32.88 -1.41 1.26
N SER A 363 31.59 -1.66 1.00
CA SER A 363 31.11 -2.63 0.03
C SER A 363 31.45 -2.23 -1.42
N PRO A 364 31.91 -3.18 -2.28
CA PRO A 364 32.19 -2.92 -3.70
C PRO A 364 30.95 -2.41 -4.48
N LEU A 365 29.74 -2.83 -4.11
CA LEU A 365 28.48 -2.38 -4.71
C LEU A 365 28.20 -0.91 -4.40
N PHE A 366 28.44 -0.48 -3.17
CA PHE A 366 28.26 0.91 -2.74
C PHE A 366 29.31 1.84 -3.35
N LYS A 367 30.57 1.37 -3.50
CA LYS A 367 31.64 2.13 -4.18
C LYS A 367 31.34 2.44 -5.64
N ARG A 368 30.47 1.67 -6.31
CA ARG A 368 30.03 1.95 -7.70
C ARG A 368 28.92 2.99 -7.77
N LEU A 369 28.16 3.18 -6.70
CA LEU A 369 27.05 4.14 -6.62
C LEU A 369 27.51 5.52 -6.12
N ILE A 370 28.63 5.57 -5.38
CA ILE A 370 29.25 6.83 -4.98
C ILE A 370 30.10 7.31 -6.16
N LEU A 371 29.77 8.47 -6.72
CA LEU A 371 30.68 9.19 -7.62
C LEU A 371 31.90 9.61 -6.81
N THR A 372 32.89 8.71 -6.71
CA THR A 372 34.22 9.06 -6.21
C THR A 372 34.92 9.87 -7.29
N THR A 373 34.54 11.12 -7.45
CA THR A 373 35.44 12.11 -8.04
C THR A 373 36.51 12.40 -6.99
N THR A 374 37.32 11.40 -6.71
CA THR A 374 38.62 11.71 -6.09
C THR A 374 39.38 12.53 -7.10
N LEU A 375 39.73 13.74 -6.70
CA LEU A 375 40.77 14.54 -7.31
C LEU A 375 42.11 13.76 -7.28
N LYS A 376 42.14 12.65 -8.02
CA LYS A 376 43.37 11.83 -8.19
C LYS A 376 44.40 12.50 -9.10
N ASN A 377 44.14 13.72 -9.57
CA ASN A 377 45.02 14.51 -10.44
C ASN A 377 45.38 15.90 -9.91
N ALA A 378 45.07 16.23 -8.66
CA ALA A 378 45.92 17.19 -8.01
C ALA A 378 47.23 16.42 -7.72
N LYS A 379 48.25 16.64 -8.54
CA LYS A 379 49.63 16.37 -8.15
C LYS A 379 49.84 17.16 -6.86
N ALA A 380 49.52 16.59 -5.72
CA ALA A 380 50.08 17.01 -4.47
C ALA A 380 51.60 16.75 -4.66
N GLY A 381 52.36 17.81 -4.64
CA GLY A 381 53.79 17.70 -4.56
C GLY A 381 54.13 16.75 -3.40
N PRO A 382 55.24 16.09 -3.42
CA PRO A 382 55.57 15.03 -2.46
C PRO A 382 55.33 15.53 -1.04
N SER A 383 54.29 14.95 -0.41
CA SER A 383 54.01 15.14 1.00
C SER A 383 55.18 14.53 1.75
N LEU A 384 56.00 15.34 2.32
CA LEU A 384 57.04 14.91 3.20
C LEU A 384 56.42 14.25 4.45
N THR A 385 56.18 12.96 4.37
CA THR A 385 55.91 12.12 5.53
C THR A 385 57.08 12.25 6.51
N SER A 386 56.73 12.56 7.70
CA SER A 386 57.32 12.59 9.03
C SER A 386 58.69 11.90 9.35
N THR A 387 59.52 11.63 8.40
CA THR A 387 60.84 10.97 8.66
C THR A 387 62.05 11.84 8.37
N THR A 388 61.85 13.10 7.93
CA THR A 388 62.98 14.00 7.62
C THR A 388 62.97 15.25 8.53
N SER A 389 62.34 15.17 9.68
CA SER A 389 62.04 16.37 10.50
C SER A 389 63.19 16.90 11.36
N GLU A 390 64.28 16.17 11.50
CA GLU A 390 65.39 16.58 12.39
C GLU A 390 66.67 16.96 11.67
N SER A 391 66.81 16.78 10.35
CA SER A 391 68.09 16.90 9.64
C SER A 391 68.30 18.20 8.87
N LEU A 392 67.33 19.16 8.85
CA LEU A 392 67.47 20.37 8.06
C LEU A 392 67.96 21.60 8.87
N ILE A 393 68.03 21.53 10.17
CA ILE A 393 68.60 22.61 11.02
C ILE A 393 70.12 22.72 10.73
N GLU A 394 70.60 23.94 10.60
CA GLU A 394 71.99 24.31 10.19
C GLU A 394 72.33 24.06 8.72
N ARG A 395 71.36 23.57 7.90
CA ARG A 395 71.60 23.42 6.46
C ARG A 395 71.49 24.76 5.76
N GLU A 396 72.32 24.94 4.76
CA GLU A 396 72.36 26.13 3.91
C GLU A 396 71.63 25.92 2.60
N GLY A 397 71.04 26.97 2.05
CA GLY A 397 70.30 26.97 0.79
C GLY A 397 70.13 28.34 0.20
N LEU A 398 69.29 28.44 -0.82
CA LEU A 398 68.97 29.68 -1.51
C LEU A 398 67.50 30.03 -1.38
N ALA A 399 67.19 31.30 -1.13
CA ALA A 399 65.86 31.83 -1.22
C ALA A 399 65.35 31.64 -2.67
N HIS A 400 64.28 30.89 -2.84
CA HIS A 400 63.66 30.62 -4.13
C HIS A 400 62.59 31.68 -4.53
N THR A 401 62.07 32.38 -3.54
CA THR A 401 61.18 33.55 -3.70
C THR A 401 61.59 34.58 -2.64
N ASP A 402 61.15 35.84 -2.82
CA ASP A 402 61.21 36.82 -1.75
C ASP A 402 60.57 36.30 -0.47
N ILE A 403 61.19 36.43 0.69
CA ILE A 403 60.68 35.98 1.97
C ILE A 403 60.27 37.21 2.78
N ARG A 404 58.87 37.43 2.95
CA ARG A 404 58.29 38.60 3.65
C ARG A 404 57.05 38.25 4.47
N PRO A 405 57.09 37.84 5.65
CA PRO A 405 58.09 37.03 6.36
C PRO A 405 58.08 35.57 5.90
N ILE A 406 57.16 35.13 5.05
CA ILE A 406 57.02 33.77 4.54
C ILE A 406 57.39 33.76 3.05
N GLY A 407 58.12 32.71 2.63
CA GLY A 407 58.53 32.49 1.25
C GLY A 407 58.92 31.01 1.04
N LYS A 408 59.55 30.75 -0.09
CA LYS A 408 60.07 29.43 -0.44
C LYS A 408 61.59 29.44 -0.53
N ALA A 409 62.24 28.43 -0.01
CA ALA A 409 63.67 28.24 -0.12
C ALA A 409 64.04 26.87 -0.71
N ARG A 410 65.14 26.78 -1.42
CA ARG A 410 65.68 25.51 -1.93
C ARG A 410 66.83 25.10 -1.03
N ILE A 411 66.69 23.96 -0.32
CA ILE A 411 67.67 23.40 0.55
C ILE A 411 67.87 21.94 0.13
N ASP A 412 69.09 21.55 -0.13
CA ASP A 412 69.44 20.21 -0.63
C ASP A 412 68.59 19.78 -1.86
N GLY A 413 68.29 20.72 -2.75
CA GLY A 413 67.52 20.48 -3.96
C GLY A 413 65.99 20.41 -3.76
N ILE A 414 65.51 20.48 -2.52
CA ILE A 414 64.05 20.45 -2.17
C ILE A 414 63.57 21.88 -1.91
N ILE A 415 62.41 22.23 -2.45
CA ILE A 415 61.73 23.52 -2.19
C ILE A 415 60.82 23.33 -0.99
N ILE A 416 61.07 24.11 0.07
CA ILE A 416 60.32 24.09 1.32
C ILE A 416 59.79 25.47 1.67
N ASP A 417 58.71 25.53 2.44
CA ASP A 417 58.16 26.78 2.94
C ASP A 417 58.96 27.26 4.17
N VAL A 418 59.45 28.50 4.08
CA VAL A 418 60.33 29.10 5.07
C VAL A 418 59.79 30.44 5.58
N LYS A 419 60.12 30.79 6.81
CA LYS A 419 59.82 32.06 7.46
C LYS A 419 61.11 32.76 7.91
N SER A 420 61.25 34.05 7.60
CA SER A 420 62.37 34.86 8.11
C SER A 420 62.09 35.33 9.57
N MET A 421 63.16 35.31 10.41
CA MET A 421 63.04 35.75 11.81
C MET A 421 62.89 37.26 11.98
N ALA A 422 63.45 38.09 11.13
CA ALA A 422 63.48 39.51 11.45
C ALA A 422 63.49 40.47 10.26
N ALA A 423 63.82 40.07 9.04
CA ALA A 423 64.04 40.96 7.91
C ALA A 423 63.55 40.32 6.58
N PHE A 424 63.35 41.19 5.60
CA PHE A 424 63.16 40.79 4.21
C PHE A 424 64.44 40.11 3.67
N ILE A 425 64.24 38.93 3.10
CA ILE A 425 65.32 38.20 2.39
C ILE A 425 64.93 38.15 0.91
N PRO A 426 65.73 38.72 0.01
CA PRO A 426 65.46 38.73 -1.43
C PRO A 426 65.65 37.37 -2.05
N GLU A 427 64.98 37.11 -3.18
CA GLU A 427 65.18 35.92 -4.00
C GLU A 427 66.64 35.80 -4.38
N GLY A 428 67.16 34.56 -4.31
CA GLY A 428 68.54 34.23 -4.62
C GLY A 428 69.54 34.46 -3.47
N ALA A 429 69.15 35.00 -2.31
CA ALA A 429 70.00 35.17 -1.15
C ALA A 429 70.37 33.82 -0.52
N GLN A 430 71.61 33.70 -0.01
CA GLN A 430 71.99 32.54 0.78
C GLN A 430 71.36 32.62 2.17
N ILE A 431 70.83 31.47 2.60
CA ILE A 431 70.11 31.34 3.88
C ILE A 431 70.52 30.07 4.59
N ARG A 432 70.37 30.10 5.96
CA ARG A 432 70.59 28.95 6.84
C ARG A 432 69.33 28.72 7.63
N VAL A 433 68.98 27.44 7.79
CA VAL A 433 67.85 27.01 8.64
C VAL A 433 68.26 27.04 10.10
N VAL A 434 67.60 27.84 10.92
CA VAL A 434 67.96 28.03 12.33
C VAL A 434 66.97 27.31 13.28
N ALA A 435 65.69 27.16 12.86
CA ALA A 435 64.70 26.49 13.71
C ALA A 435 63.54 25.95 12.86
N LYS A 436 62.65 25.14 13.51
CA LYS A 436 61.37 24.70 12.97
C LYS A 436 60.22 25.19 13.85
N GLU A 437 59.30 25.95 13.27
CA GLU A 437 58.05 26.33 13.87
C GLU A 437 56.87 25.55 13.25
N LEU A 438 55.69 25.63 13.86
CA LEU A 438 54.48 24.94 13.39
C LEU A 438 54.21 25.24 11.89
N GLY A 439 54.62 24.31 11.01
CA GLY A 439 54.34 24.38 9.56
C GLY A 439 55.41 25.04 8.71
N TYR A 440 56.45 25.72 9.27
CA TYR A 440 57.50 26.43 8.54
C TYR A 440 58.88 26.18 9.10
N TRP A 441 59.88 26.25 8.24
CA TRP A 441 61.28 26.30 8.63
C TRP A 441 61.71 27.79 8.80
N VAL A 442 62.30 28.12 9.92
CA VAL A 442 62.80 29.47 10.16
C VAL A 442 64.20 29.61 9.61
N VAL A 443 64.41 30.67 8.84
CA VAL A 443 65.67 30.88 8.13
C VAL A 443 66.23 32.29 8.44
N GLU A 444 67.55 32.40 8.42
CA GLU A 444 68.26 33.69 8.46
C GLU A 444 69.11 33.82 7.20
N GLN A 445 69.39 35.03 6.79
CA GLN A 445 70.32 35.34 5.70
C GLN A 445 71.76 35.26 6.22
N ILE A 446 72.64 34.60 5.44
CA ILE A 446 74.07 34.46 5.74
C ILE A 446 74.83 35.54 4.96
#